data_a83449b0d3f4ca5bbe4c5c27d341c14f
#
_entry.id   a83449b0d3f4ca5bbe4c5c27d341c14f
#
_cell.length_a   1.000
_cell.length_b   1.000
_cell.length_c   1.000
_cell.angle_alpha   90.00
_cell.angle_beta   90.00
_cell.angle_gamma   90.00
#
_symmetry.space_group_name_H-M   'P 1'
#
loop_
_entity.id
_entity.type
_entity.pdbx_description
1 polymer ?
#
loop_
_entity_poly.entity_id
_entity_poly.type
_entity_poly.pdbx_seq_one_letter_code
_entity_poly.pdbx_strand_id
1 'polypeptide(L)'
;GYFEEADGGTLFLDEIGELPLASQAKLLRVLQSGEFIKVGSSKVQKTDVRVVAATNVNLLYAVGKGKFREDLYYRLNAIQILMPSLRDRKGDIYLLFRKFTSDFSERYGMGKVTLTNDAIDLLINYRWPGNIRQLKNVAETVTALESERLSRSSERCVVDSATLARYMPKEETTLLPVAASETIGNQMPDSDKQMIIKAIFDLKQEVCLLYTSDAADE
;
A
#
# COMPACT_ATOMS: atom_id res chain seq x y z
N GLY A 1 -26.38 10.06 0.63
CA GLY A 1 -25.11 9.41 1.09
C GLY A 1 -24.80 8.16 0.27
N TYR A 2 -23.63 7.55 0.48
CA TYR A 2 -23.15 6.45 -0.38
C TYR A 2 -24.14 5.29 -0.54
N PHE A 3 -24.85 4.91 0.51
CA PHE A 3 -25.87 3.85 0.43
C PHE A 3 -27.12 4.24 -0.37
N GLU A 4 -27.41 5.51 -0.45
CA GLU A 4 -28.49 6.04 -1.27
C GLU A 4 -28.10 6.09 -2.75
N GLU A 5 -26.89 6.53 -3.04
CA GLU A 5 -26.32 6.58 -4.40
C GLU A 5 -26.14 5.18 -5.00
N ALA A 6 -25.78 4.21 -4.15
CA ALA A 6 -25.53 2.84 -4.55
C ALA A 6 -26.78 1.93 -4.52
N ASP A 7 -27.96 2.48 -4.29
CA ASP A 7 -29.20 1.70 -4.19
C ASP A 7 -29.47 0.94 -5.49
N GLY A 8 -29.77 -0.35 -5.40
CA GLY A 8 -29.88 -1.27 -6.53
C GLY A 8 -28.56 -1.66 -7.19
N GLY A 9 -27.41 -1.20 -6.65
CA GLY A 9 -26.08 -1.40 -7.23
C GLY A 9 -25.09 -2.08 -6.29
N THR A 10 -23.80 -1.76 -6.48
CA THR A 10 -22.69 -2.31 -5.68
C THR A 10 -21.91 -1.17 -5.03
N LEU A 11 -21.70 -1.28 -3.72
CA LEU A 11 -20.85 -0.38 -2.94
C LEU A 11 -19.54 -1.09 -2.59
N PHE A 12 -18.42 -0.51 -3.00
CA PHE A 12 -17.09 -0.95 -2.62
C PHE A 12 -16.59 -0.16 -1.40
N LEU A 13 -16.19 -0.88 -0.35
CA LEU A 13 -15.67 -0.31 0.89
C LEU A 13 -14.22 -0.72 1.03
N ASP A 14 -13.30 0.21 0.80
CA ASP A 14 -11.88 -0.03 1.01
C ASP A 14 -11.46 0.23 2.47
N GLU A 15 -10.42 -0.45 2.91
CA GLU A 15 -9.82 -0.32 4.25
C GLU A 15 -10.84 -0.46 5.38
N ILE A 16 -11.75 -1.43 5.27
CA ILE A 16 -12.84 -1.62 6.23
C ILE A 16 -12.35 -1.83 7.67
N GLY A 17 -11.12 -2.34 7.85
CA GLY A 17 -10.49 -2.53 9.15
C GLY A 17 -10.19 -1.24 9.92
N GLU A 18 -10.12 -0.10 9.22
CA GLU A 18 -9.83 1.21 9.79
C GLU A 18 -11.09 2.00 10.19
N LEU A 19 -12.29 1.45 9.93
CA LEU A 19 -13.54 2.11 10.29
C LEU A 19 -13.70 2.27 11.82
N PRO A 20 -14.07 3.46 12.31
CA PRO A 20 -14.41 3.64 13.72
C PRO A 20 -15.58 2.74 14.16
N LEU A 21 -15.56 2.25 15.40
CA LEU A 21 -16.57 1.34 15.96
C LEU A 21 -18.02 1.84 15.79
N ALA A 22 -18.22 3.16 15.91
CA ALA A 22 -19.54 3.76 15.70
C ALA A 22 -20.04 3.62 14.24
N SER A 23 -19.13 3.68 13.27
CA SER A 23 -19.42 3.48 11.84
C SER A 23 -19.63 2.00 11.51
N GLN A 24 -18.88 1.11 12.17
CA GLN A 24 -19.07 -0.34 12.06
C GLN A 24 -20.49 -0.76 12.48
N ALA A 25 -21.01 -0.19 13.59
CA ALA A 25 -22.37 -0.47 14.04
C ALA A 25 -23.46 -0.01 13.02
N LYS A 26 -23.22 1.13 12.38
CA LYS A 26 -24.13 1.62 11.32
C LYS A 26 -24.08 0.73 10.07
N LEU A 27 -22.89 0.33 9.67
CA LEU A 27 -22.68 -0.59 8.54
C LEU A 27 -23.35 -1.93 8.79
N LEU A 28 -23.21 -2.49 9.99
CA LEU A 28 -23.85 -3.75 10.37
C LEU A 28 -25.37 -3.66 10.20
N ARG A 29 -26.01 -2.56 10.62
CA ARG A 29 -27.44 -2.36 10.45
C ARG A 29 -27.85 -2.40 8.98
N VAL A 30 -27.09 -1.73 8.10
CA VAL A 30 -27.34 -1.77 6.65
C VAL A 30 -27.22 -3.19 6.11
N LEU A 31 -26.17 -3.94 6.51
CA LEU A 31 -25.95 -5.30 6.05
C LEU A 31 -27.02 -6.30 6.56
N GLN A 32 -27.64 -6.03 7.71
CA GLN A 32 -28.62 -6.92 8.32
C GLN A 32 -30.05 -6.65 7.81
N SER A 33 -30.46 -5.38 7.81
CA SER A 33 -31.85 -4.97 7.53
C SER A 33 -32.03 -4.13 6.25
N GLY A 34 -30.93 -3.75 5.59
CA GLY A 34 -30.97 -2.80 4.47
C GLY A 34 -31.33 -1.37 4.90
N GLU A 35 -31.29 -1.06 6.21
CA GLU A 35 -31.74 0.22 6.73
C GLU A 35 -30.58 1.13 7.10
N PHE A 36 -30.71 2.42 6.76
CA PHE A 36 -29.79 3.47 7.18
C PHE A 36 -30.52 4.77 7.51
N ILE A 37 -29.79 5.62 8.24
CA ILE A 37 -30.29 6.96 8.61
C ILE A 37 -29.28 7.97 8.05
N LYS A 38 -29.77 8.96 7.30
CA LYS A 38 -28.93 10.06 6.79
C LYS A 38 -28.46 10.95 7.93
N VAL A 39 -27.25 11.50 7.77
CA VAL A 39 -26.74 12.53 8.69
C VAL A 39 -27.70 13.73 8.66
N GLY A 40 -28.10 14.18 9.85
CA GLY A 40 -29.03 15.29 9.99
C GLY A 40 -30.52 14.92 9.81
N SER A 41 -30.86 13.63 9.69
CA SER A 41 -32.26 13.16 9.62
C SER A 41 -32.51 12.10 10.69
N SER A 42 -33.76 12.01 11.15
CA SER A 42 -34.23 10.91 12.00
C SER A 42 -34.98 9.82 11.21
N LYS A 43 -35.20 10.05 9.90
CA LYS A 43 -35.98 9.16 9.06
C LYS A 43 -35.16 7.95 8.60
N VAL A 44 -35.67 6.75 8.89
CA VAL A 44 -35.10 5.49 8.40
C VAL A 44 -35.37 5.36 6.91
N GLN A 45 -34.35 5.01 6.15
CA GLN A 45 -34.44 4.69 4.73
C GLN A 45 -33.98 3.25 4.49
N LYS A 46 -34.48 2.64 3.42
CA LYS A 46 -34.09 1.30 2.98
C LYS A 46 -33.22 1.39 1.72
N THR A 47 -32.33 0.45 1.58
CA THR A 47 -31.48 0.28 0.40
C THR A 47 -31.30 -1.21 0.12
N ASP A 48 -31.22 -1.54 -1.16
CA ASP A 48 -30.81 -2.85 -1.66
C ASP A 48 -29.46 -2.71 -2.35
N VAL A 49 -28.38 -2.91 -1.59
CA VAL A 49 -27.02 -2.70 -2.06
C VAL A 49 -26.17 -3.94 -1.86
N ARG A 50 -25.44 -4.34 -2.89
CA ARG A 50 -24.38 -5.33 -2.78
C ARG A 50 -23.12 -4.67 -2.21
N VAL A 51 -22.62 -5.18 -1.08
CA VAL A 51 -21.40 -4.65 -0.47
C VAL A 51 -20.20 -5.56 -0.80
N VAL A 52 -19.11 -4.95 -1.26
CA VAL A 52 -17.80 -5.57 -1.43
C VAL A 52 -16.83 -4.82 -0.52
N ALA A 53 -16.25 -5.52 0.45
CA ALA A 53 -15.31 -4.93 1.41
C ALA A 53 -13.89 -5.42 1.16
N ALA A 54 -12.91 -4.52 1.25
CA ALA A 54 -11.50 -4.84 1.17
C ALA A 54 -10.76 -4.38 2.44
N THR A 55 -9.72 -5.12 2.82
CA THR A 55 -8.87 -4.77 3.96
C THR A 55 -7.48 -5.36 3.79
N ASN A 56 -6.48 -4.66 4.28
CA ASN A 56 -5.11 -5.12 4.44
C ASN A 56 -4.81 -5.58 5.88
N VAL A 57 -5.77 -5.40 6.81
CA VAL A 57 -5.64 -5.73 8.23
C VAL A 57 -6.22 -7.12 8.51
N ASN A 58 -5.59 -7.87 9.40
CA ASN A 58 -6.18 -9.10 9.92
C ASN A 58 -7.36 -8.74 10.85
N LEU A 59 -8.58 -8.90 10.33
CA LEU A 59 -9.81 -8.53 11.07
C LEU A 59 -10.02 -9.37 12.32
N LEU A 60 -9.64 -10.66 12.36
CA LEU A 60 -9.72 -11.48 13.57
C LEU A 60 -8.81 -10.93 14.68
N TYR A 61 -7.60 -10.50 14.31
CA TYR A 61 -6.71 -9.86 15.26
C TYR A 61 -7.29 -8.52 15.77
N ALA A 62 -7.91 -7.75 14.88
CA ALA A 62 -8.58 -6.49 15.23
C ALA A 62 -9.79 -6.73 16.17
N VAL A 63 -10.55 -7.82 15.97
CA VAL A 63 -11.64 -8.24 16.89
C VAL A 63 -11.07 -8.55 18.28
N GLY A 64 -9.99 -9.35 18.36
CA GLY A 64 -9.35 -9.69 19.64
C GLY A 64 -8.78 -8.47 20.39
N LYS A 65 -8.46 -7.37 19.67
CA LYS A 65 -8.03 -6.09 20.26
C LYS A 65 -9.19 -5.13 20.54
N GLY A 66 -10.44 -5.51 20.30
CA GLY A 66 -11.62 -4.64 20.46
C GLY A 66 -11.69 -3.48 19.46
N LYS A 67 -10.90 -3.50 18.39
CA LYS A 67 -10.90 -2.47 17.33
C LYS A 67 -11.91 -2.75 16.23
N PHE A 68 -12.37 -3.98 16.10
CA PHE A 68 -13.37 -4.40 15.13
C PHE A 68 -14.45 -5.22 15.82
N ARG A 69 -15.71 -5.04 15.42
CA ARG A 69 -16.85 -5.76 16.00
C ARG A 69 -16.88 -7.18 15.44
N GLU A 70 -17.08 -8.13 16.34
CA GLU A 70 -17.16 -9.55 16.00
C GLU A 70 -18.40 -9.86 15.11
N ASP A 71 -19.55 -9.24 15.41
CA ASP A 71 -20.78 -9.42 14.66
C ASP A 71 -20.66 -8.92 13.20
N LEU A 72 -19.99 -7.79 13.00
CA LEU A 72 -19.68 -7.26 11.65
C LEU A 72 -18.70 -8.16 10.90
N TYR A 73 -17.69 -8.68 11.60
CA TYR A 73 -16.73 -9.63 11.00
C TYR A 73 -17.45 -10.84 10.40
N TYR A 74 -18.30 -11.51 11.17
CA TYR A 74 -19.04 -12.68 10.68
C TYR A 74 -19.99 -12.33 9.52
N ARG A 75 -20.57 -11.15 9.52
CA ARG A 75 -21.46 -10.72 8.45
C ARG A 75 -20.72 -10.42 7.15
N LEU A 76 -19.51 -9.87 7.20
CA LEU A 76 -18.66 -9.57 6.05
C LEU A 76 -17.93 -10.82 5.52
N ASN A 77 -17.56 -11.73 6.41
CA ASN A 77 -16.75 -12.90 6.07
C ASN A 77 -17.56 -14.09 5.48
N ALA A 78 -18.73 -13.82 4.90
CA ALA A 78 -19.54 -14.84 4.25
C ALA A 78 -18.85 -15.43 3.01
N ILE A 79 -18.19 -14.61 2.22
CA ILE A 79 -17.39 -15.02 1.06
C ILE A 79 -16.05 -14.29 1.12
N GLN A 80 -14.98 -15.04 1.30
CA GLN A 80 -13.63 -14.49 1.38
C GLN A 80 -12.86 -14.74 0.08
N ILE A 81 -12.29 -13.66 -0.48
CA ILE A 81 -11.40 -13.72 -1.63
C ILE A 81 -10.01 -13.28 -1.18
N LEU A 82 -9.06 -14.22 -1.16
CA LEU A 82 -7.68 -13.93 -0.84
C LEU A 82 -6.95 -13.42 -2.09
N MET A 83 -6.48 -12.18 -2.03
CA MET A 83 -5.66 -11.57 -3.09
C MET A 83 -4.19 -11.88 -2.84
N PRO A 84 -3.52 -12.73 -3.66
CA PRO A 84 -2.12 -13.06 -3.45
C PRO A 84 -1.23 -11.84 -3.71
N SER A 85 -0.14 -11.71 -2.95
CA SER A 85 0.84 -10.67 -3.19
C SER A 85 1.64 -10.94 -4.47
N LEU A 86 2.23 -9.90 -5.03
CA LEU A 86 2.97 -10.01 -6.30
C LEU A 86 4.15 -11.00 -6.21
N ARG A 87 4.81 -11.10 -5.06
CA ARG A 87 5.89 -12.06 -4.79
C ARG A 87 5.44 -13.52 -4.84
N ASP A 88 4.15 -13.78 -4.60
CA ASP A 88 3.56 -15.13 -4.62
C ASP A 88 3.11 -15.55 -6.02
N ARG A 89 3.13 -14.60 -6.98
CA ARG A 89 2.78 -14.81 -8.40
C ARG A 89 3.84 -14.24 -9.33
N LYS A 90 5.05 -14.75 -9.19
CA LYS A 90 6.24 -14.27 -9.92
C LYS A 90 6.06 -14.27 -11.45
N GLY A 91 5.30 -15.23 -12.00
CA GLY A 91 5.01 -15.30 -13.43
C GLY A 91 4.24 -14.10 -13.97
N ASP A 92 3.47 -13.40 -13.13
CA ASP A 92 2.69 -12.23 -13.54
C ASP A 92 3.52 -10.93 -13.56
N ILE A 93 4.67 -10.90 -12.86
CA ILE A 93 5.47 -9.66 -12.69
C ILE A 93 5.85 -9.06 -14.02
N TYR A 94 6.46 -9.85 -14.90
CA TYR A 94 6.89 -9.37 -16.22
C TYR A 94 5.71 -9.04 -17.13
N LEU A 95 4.64 -9.82 -17.07
CA LEU A 95 3.42 -9.56 -17.86
C LEU A 95 2.78 -8.23 -17.47
N LEU A 96 2.66 -7.96 -16.17
CA LEU A 96 2.15 -6.70 -15.64
C LEU A 96 3.07 -5.53 -15.99
N PHE A 97 4.39 -5.69 -15.86
CA PHE A 97 5.34 -4.66 -16.26
C PHE A 97 5.15 -4.29 -17.74
N ARG A 98 5.13 -5.28 -18.64
CA ARG A 98 4.86 -5.08 -20.06
C ARG A 98 3.54 -4.35 -20.33
N LYS A 99 2.48 -4.73 -19.59
CA LYS A 99 1.18 -4.08 -19.71
C LYS A 99 1.26 -2.61 -19.32
N PHE A 100 1.87 -2.30 -18.17
CA PHE A 100 1.99 -0.93 -17.69
C PHE A 100 2.85 -0.06 -18.60
N THR A 101 3.98 -0.58 -19.10
CA THR A 101 4.83 0.16 -20.05
C THR A 101 4.09 0.42 -21.38
N SER A 102 3.33 -0.56 -21.90
CA SER A 102 2.55 -0.39 -23.12
C SER A 102 1.43 0.65 -22.94
N ASP A 103 0.66 0.55 -21.86
CA ASP A 103 -0.45 1.46 -21.57
C ASP A 103 0.05 2.91 -21.39
N PHE A 104 1.21 3.07 -20.75
CA PHE A 104 1.84 4.37 -20.54
C PHE A 104 2.37 4.94 -21.88
N SER A 105 3.06 4.12 -22.68
CA SER A 105 3.54 4.51 -24.00
C SER A 105 2.40 4.95 -24.93
N GLU A 106 1.30 4.21 -24.96
CA GLU A 106 0.13 4.54 -25.77
C GLU A 106 -0.54 5.84 -25.31
N ARG A 107 -0.66 6.03 -23.99
CA ARG A 107 -1.31 7.23 -23.43
C ARG A 107 -0.55 8.51 -23.72
N TYR A 108 0.79 8.46 -23.70
CA TYR A 108 1.64 9.64 -23.85
C TYR A 108 2.38 9.72 -25.18
N GLY A 109 2.12 8.82 -26.12
CA GLY A 109 2.77 8.80 -27.45
C GLY A 109 4.27 8.51 -27.38
N MET A 110 4.71 7.73 -26.41
CA MET A 110 6.13 7.43 -26.16
C MET A 110 6.56 6.11 -26.82
N GLY A 111 7.88 5.93 -27.00
CA GLY A 111 8.46 4.70 -27.52
C GLY A 111 8.21 3.51 -26.59
N LYS A 112 8.02 2.31 -27.16
CA LYS A 112 7.84 1.08 -26.38
C LYS A 112 9.18 0.63 -25.80
N VAL A 113 9.17 0.36 -24.51
CA VAL A 113 10.32 -0.18 -23.75
C VAL A 113 10.28 -1.70 -23.76
N THR A 114 11.43 -2.32 -24.01
CA THR A 114 11.63 -3.78 -23.85
C THR A 114 12.77 -4.03 -22.89
N LEU A 115 12.70 -5.12 -22.12
CA LEU A 115 13.75 -5.52 -21.20
C LEU A 115 14.63 -6.62 -21.78
N THR A 116 15.92 -6.61 -21.46
CA THR A 116 16.81 -7.76 -21.68
C THR A 116 16.46 -8.92 -20.71
N ASN A 117 16.94 -10.13 -21.00
CA ASN A 117 16.65 -11.30 -20.15
C ASN A 117 17.17 -11.13 -18.71
N ASP A 118 18.37 -10.57 -18.54
CA ASP A 118 18.95 -10.25 -17.23
C ASP A 118 18.15 -9.17 -16.46
N ALA A 119 17.56 -8.21 -17.17
CA ALA A 119 16.66 -7.23 -16.56
C ALA A 119 15.32 -7.88 -16.13
N ILE A 120 14.80 -8.82 -16.92
CA ILE A 120 13.60 -9.59 -16.56
C ILE A 120 13.87 -10.43 -15.30
N ASP A 121 15.01 -11.10 -15.22
CA ASP A 121 15.40 -11.89 -14.04
C ASP A 121 15.53 -11.01 -12.79
N LEU A 122 16.12 -9.82 -12.91
CA LEU A 122 16.17 -8.84 -11.83
C LEU A 122 14.77 -8.44 -11.37
N LEU A 123 13.87 -8.13 -12.32
CA LEU A 123 12.49 -7.72 -12.05
C LEU A 123 11.71 -8.81 -11.29
N ILE A 124 11.83 -10.07 -11.70
CA ILE A 124 11.10 -11.21 -11.13
C ILE A 124 11.61 -11.56 -9.73
N ASN A 125 12.91 -11.40 -9.48
CA ASN A 125 13.53 -11.75 -8.20
C ASN A 125 13.40 -10.66 -7.13
N TYR A 126 13.00 -9.46 -7.50
CA TYR A 126 12.77 -8.38 -6.54
C TYR A 126 11.51 -8.65 -5.69
N ARG A 127 11.53 -8.29 -4.41
CA ARG A 127 10.47 -8.63 -3.43
C ARG A 127 9.17 -7.86 -3.58
N TRP A 128 9.19 -6.70 -4.21
CA TRP A 128 8.03 -5.83 -4.44
C TRP A 128 7.23 -5.53 -3.16
N PRO A 129 7.81 -4.90 -2.13
CA PRO A 129 7.10 -4.60 -0.89
C PRO A 129 5.86 -3.71 -1.11
N GLY A 130 5.91 -2.78 -2.07
CA GLY A 130 4.76 -1.97 -2.48
C GLY A 130 3.85 -2.63 -3.52
N ASN A 131 4.05 -3.96 -3.75
CA ASN A 131 3.19 -4.79 -4.58
C ASN A 131 3.03 -4.21 -6.01
N ILE A 132 1.85 -4.36 -6.62
CA ILE A 132 1.55 -3.90 -7.98
C ILE A 132 1.70 -2.39 -8.14
N ARG A 133 1.36 -1.61 -7.11
CA ARG A 133 1.50 -0.14 -7.16
C ARG A 133 2.96 0.29 -7.37
N GLN A 134 3.88 -0.36 -6.69
CA GLN A 134 5.31 -0.11 -6.85
C GLN A 134 5.81 -0.55 -8.22
N LEU A 135 5.41 -1.74 -8.69
CA LEU A 135 5.75 -2.24 -10.02
C LEU A 135 5.28 -1.29 -11.11
N LYS A 136 4.05 -0.78 -11.01
CA LYS A 136 3.46 0.18 -11.93
C LYS A 136 4.28 1.48 -11.96
N ASN A 137 4.61 2.04 -10.81
CA ASN A 137 5.41 3.27 -10.72
C ASN A 137 6.78 3.09 -11.39
N VAL A 138 7.46 1.96 -11.15
CA VAL A 138 8.74 1.66 -11.80
C VAL A 138 8.58 1.55 -13.32
N ALA A 139 7.55 0.85 -13.79
CA ALA A 139 7.28 0.69 -15.22
C ALA A 139 7.02 2.04 -15.91
N GLU A 140 6.21 2.91 -15.30
CA GLU A 140 5.91 4.25 -15.82
C GLU A 140 7.16 5.14 -15.83
N THR A 141 7.95 5.11 -14.74
CA THR A 141 9.20 5.90 -14.63
C THR A 141 10.24 5.46 -15.66
N VAL A 142 10.46 4.16 -15.81
CA VAL A 142 11.38 3.61 -16.82
C VAL A 142 10.93 4.01 -18.22
N THR A 143 9.64 3.92 -18.50
CA THR A 143 9.11 4.29 -19.82
C THR A 143 9.29 5.78 -20.09
N ALA A 144 8.97 6.64 -19.12
CA ALA A 144 9.09 8.09 -19.28
C ALA A 144 10.53 8.53 -19.56
N LEU A 145 11.49 8.02 -18.80
CA LEU A 145 12.87 8.50 -18.84
C LEU A 145 13.71 7.82 -19.93
N GLU A 146 13.54 6.53 -20.17
CA GLU A 146 14.35 5.82 -21.16
C GLU A 146 13.79 5.99 -22.59
N SER A 147 12.48 6.14 -22.78
CA SER A 147 11.93 6.41 -24.12
C SER A 147 12.36 7.78 -24.66
N GLU A 148 12.50 8.79 -23.80
CA GLU A 148 12.97 10.13 -24.19
C GLU A 148 14.46 10.12 -24.57
N ARG A 149 15.29 9.38 -23.81
CA ARG A 149 16.73 9.27 -24.09
C ARG A 149 17.02 8.63 -25.45
N LEU A 150 16.19 7.67 -25.86
CA LEU A 150 16.35 6.89 -27.09
C LEU A 150 15.54 7.40 -28.28
N SER A 151 14.60 8.32 -28.05
CA SER A 151 13.85 9.00 -29.12
C SER A 151 14.75 9.79 -30.10
N ARG A 152 16.01 10.00 -29.72
CA ARG A 152 17.06 10.62 -30.56
C ARG A 152 17.78 9.61 -31.48
N SER A 153 17.62 8.32 -31.26
CA SER A 153 18.11 7.24 -32.12
C SER A 153 16.91 6.35 -32.47
N SER A 154 16.69 6.11 -33.76
CA SER A 154 15.57 5.34 -34.33
C SER A 154 15.48 3.87 -33.89
N GLU A 155 16.09 3.49 -32.79
CA GLU A 155 16.17 2.13 -32.28
C GLU A 155 15.14 1.88 -31.17
N ARG A 156 14.69 0.62 -31.07
CA ARG A 156 13.82 0.15 -30.00
C ARG A 156 14.47 0.39 -28.64
N CYS A 157 13.74 0.96 -27.69
CA CYS A 157 14.23 1.18 -26.34
C CYS A 157 14.40 -0.16 -25.61
N VAL A 158 15.65 -0.66 -25.55
CA VAL A 158 16.02 -1.87 -24.80
C VAL A 158 16.71 -1.48 -23.51
N VAL A 159 16.13 -1.89 -22.39
CA VAL A 159 16.62 -1.58 -21.03
C VAL A 159 17.29 -2.83 -20.44
N ASP A 160 18.55 -2.69 -20.07
CA ASP A 160 19.34 -3.73 -19.41
C ASP A 160 19.16 -3.72 -17.89
N SER A 161 19.71 -4.72 -17.20
CA SER A 161 19.63 -4.86 -15.74
C SER A 161 20.28 -3.69 -14.99
N ALA A 162 21.38 -3.14 -15.50
CA ALA A 162 22.08 -2.03 -14.86
C ALA A 162 21.25 -0.73 -14.92
N THR A 163 20.59 -0.50 -16.05
CA THR A 163 19.67 0.64 -16.22
C THR A 163 18.42 0.45 -15.37
N LEU A 164 17.80 -0.74 -15.41
CA LEU A 164 16.61 -1.03 -14.61
C LEU A 164 16.89 -0.88 -13.10
N ALA A 165 18.06 -1.34 -12.62
CA ALA A 165 18.44 -1.23 -11.22
C ALA A 165 18.48 0.21 -10.69
N ARG A 166 18.69 1.22 -11.54
CA ARG A 166 18.65 2.64 -11.15
C ARG A 166 17.24 3.10 -10.77
N TYR A 167 16.22 2.49 -11.34
CA TYR A 167 14.80 2.80 -11.12
C TYR A 167 14.16 1.88 -10.08
N MET A 168 14.83 0.76 -9.75
CA MET A 168 14.37 -0.11 -8.69
C MET A 168 14.52 0.60 -7.33
N PRO A 169 13.50 0.57 -6.48
CA PRO A 169 13.63 1.09 -5.14
C PRO A 169 14.79 0.38 -4.43
N LYS A 170 15.72 1.15 -3.90
CA LYS A 170 16.75 0.57 -3.03
C LYS A 170 16.01 -0.05 -1.86
N GLU A 171 16.32 -1.30 -1.53
CA GLU A 171 15.91 -1.87 -0.24
C GLU A 171 16.66 -1.04 0.81
N GLU A 172 16.06 0.09 1.20
CA GLU A 172 16.39 0.65 2.48
C GLU A 172 16.01 -0.44 3.46
N THR A 173 17.00 -1.04 4.07
CA THR A 173 16.85 -1.70 5.35
C THR A 173 16.41 -0.58 6.29
N THR A 174 15.15 -0.19 6.19
CA THR A 174 14.50 0.63 7.18
C THR A 174 14.48 -0.24 8.41
N LEU A 175 15.54 -0.12 9.20
CA LEU A 175 15.44 -0.28 10.63
C LEU A 175 14.47 0.80 11.11
N LEU A 176 13.19 0.71 10.70
CA LEU A 176 12.13 1.25 11.50
C LEU A 176 12.32 0.58 12.84
N PRO A 177 12.49 1.34 13.93
CA PRO A 177 12.40 0.74 15.23
C PRO A 177 11.02 0.07 15.24
N VAL A 178 11.02 -1.24 15.08
CA VAL A 178 9.87 -2.07 15.39
C VAL A 178 9.58 -1.68 16.82
N ALA A 179 8.48 -0.97 17.03
CA ALA A 179 7.97 -0.79 18.38
C ALA A 179 7.96 -2.20 18.95
N ALA A 180 8.85 -2.46 19.87
CA ALA A 180 9.10 -3.77 20.45
C ALA A 180 7.79 -4.22 21.05
N SER A 181 6.99 -4.96 20.28
CA SER A 181 5.91 -5.76 20.82
C SER A 181 6.58 -6.94 21.49
N GLU A 182 6.77 -6.81 22.82
CA GLU A 182 6.70 -7.87 23.83
C GLU A 182 7.11 -9.30 23.40
N THR A 183 8.35 -9.53 22.95
CA THR A 183 8.94 -10.88 22.98
C THR A 183 10.47 -10.87 23.01
N ILE A 184 11.10 -9.84 23.59
CA ILE A 184 12.46 -9.97 24.12
C ILE A 184 12.36 -9.65 25.61
N GLY A 185 11.72 -10.57 26.29
CA GLY A 185 11.79 -10.66 27.73
C GLY A 185 13.19 -11.07 28.13
N ASN A 186 13.75 -10.34 29.09
CA ASN A 186 14.82 -10.72 29.97
C ASN A 186 16.16 -11.10 29.33
N GLN A 187 17.02 -10.07 29.05
CA GLN A 187 18.46 -10.18 29.37
C GLN A 187 19.29 -8.92 29.07
N MET A 188 18.68 -7.73 29.00
CA MET A 188 19.48 -6.50 29.02
C MET A 188 19.31 -5.78 30.35
N PRO A 189 20.40 -5.43 31.06
CA PRO A 189 20.34 -4.61 32.28
C PRO A 189 19.69 -3.25 31.98
N ASP A 190 18.89 -2.74 32.94
CA ASP A 190 18.18 -1.45 32.76
C ASP A 190 19.12 -0.26 32.53
N SER A 191 20.39 -0.36 32.97
CA SER A 191 21.44 0.61 32.67
C SER A 191 21.74 0.74 31.17
N ASP A 192 21.74 -0.37 30.42
CA ASP A 192 22.08 -0.36 29.00
C ASP A 192 20.92 0.17 28.15
N LYS A 193 19.68 -0.08 28.57
CA LYS A 193 18.49 0.50 27.96
C LYS A 193 18.47 2.02 28.10
N GLN A 194 18.80 2.55 29.29
CA GLN A 194 18.88 3.99 29.55
C GLN A 194 20.00 4.65 28.75
N MET A 195 21.14 3.97 28.56
CA MET A 195 22.27 4.47 27.79
C MET A 195 21.92 4.58 26.31
N ILE A 196 21.23 3.59 25.75
CA ILE A 196 20.76 3.59 24.34
C ILE A 196 19.70 4.69 24.12
N ILE A 197 18.75 4.86 25.04
CA ILE A 197 17.72 5.91 24.94
C ILE A 197 18.37 7.29 25.02
N LYS A 198 19.36 7.47 25.88
CA LYS A 198 20.09 8.74 25.98
C LYS A 198 20.89 9.06 24.71
N ALA A 199 21.60 8.06 24.17
CA ALA A 199 22.33 8.23 22.92
C ALA A 199 21.43 8.60 21.73
N ILE A 200 20.24 8.00 21.63
CA ILE A 200 19.23 8.36 20.60
C ILE A 200 18.72 9.79 20.81
N PHE A 201 18.55 10.23 22.04
CA PHE A 201 18.07 11.57 22.37
C PHE A 201 19.12 12.63 22.05
N ASP A 202 20.39 12.37 22.36
CA ASP A 202 21.52 13.25 22.10
C ASP A 202 21.73 13.40 20.58
N LEU A 203 21.64 12.29 19.81
CA LEU A 203 21.72 12.30 18.35
C LEU A 203 20.58 13.13 17.71
N LYS A 204 19.37 13.02 18.27
CA LYS A 204 18.23 13.80 17.81
C LYS A 204 18.41 15.31 18.06
N GLN A 205 19.03 15.70 19.16
CA GLN A 205 19.35 17.11 19.44
C GLN A 205 20.43 17.64 18.49
N GLU A 206 21.48 16.89 18.21
CA GLU A 206 22.52 17.30 17.27
C GLU A 206 21.97 17.46 15.83
N VAL A 207 21.12 16.53 15.38
CA VAL A 207 20.45 16.64 14.09
C VAL A 207 19.53 17.86 14.04
N CYS A 208 18.79 18.16 15.11
CA CYS A 208 17.92 19.33 15.18
C CYS A 208 18.73 20.66 15.15
N LEU A 209 19.89 20.72 15.79
CA LEU A 209 20.78 21.89 15.78
C LEU A 209 21.42 22.11 14.40
N LEU A 210 21.76 21.07 13.67
CA LEU A 210 22.29 21.17 12.30
C LEU A 210 21.24 21.73 11.33
N TYR A 211 19.98 21.30 11.45
CA TYR A 211 18.88 21.82 10.60
C TYR A 211 18.43 23.24 10.95
N THR A 212 18.69 23.73 12.18
CA THR A 212 18.36 25.10 12.56
C THR A 212 19.50 26.08 12.27
N SER A 213 20.74 25.61 12.09
CA SER A 213 21.90 26.43 11.70
C SER A 213 21.89 26.81 10.22
N ASP A 214 21.40 25.91 9.32
CA ASP A 214 21.32 26.20 7.89
C ASP A 214 20.15 27.14 7.51
N ALA A 215 19.21 27.38 8.41
CA ALA A 215 18.08 28.28 8.16
C ALA A 215 18.32 29.74 8.61
N ALA A 216 19.49 30.06 9.11
CA ALA A 216 19.84 31.40 9.62
C ALA A 216 20.84 32.16 8.73
N ASP A 217 21.29 31.56 7.61
CA ASP A 217 22.24 32.16 6.65
C ASP A 217 21.64 32.38 5.24
N GLU A 218 20.29 32.52 5.12
CA GLU A 218 19.63 33.09 3.92
C GLU A 218 18.86 34.36 4.23
#